data_29e91958c5d419c61e1f3216c7645169
#
_entry.id   29e91958c5d419c61e1f3216c7645169
#
_cell.length_a   1.000
_cell.length_b   1.000
_cell.length_c   1.000
_cell.angle_alpha   90.00
_cell.angle_beta   90.00
_cell.angle_gamma   90.00
#
_symmetry.space_group_name_H-M   'P 1'
#
loop_
_entity.id
_entity.type
_entity.pdbx_description
1 polymer ?
#
loop_
_entity_poly.entity_id
_entity_poly.type
_entity_poly.pdbx_seq_one_letter_code
_entity_poly.pdbx_strand_id
1 'polypeptide(L)'
;MNMSTNQGRTTGQSLPNGMLEDNYPRNMWWVAARGDEVGEKPLARWLLEKPVVLYRLKDGTPVALDDRCPHRWAPLSAGRVVDDLLICPYHGIEFGSDGRCTRIPTQDTIPDSMRVRSYPLVESGAFVWIWMGDPEKIPACDPPVDMSYTADPNWSVVLGYYEVAVNWVLIRENVLDLTHIAYLHSKTFKQDDWASVPEVSMDGDTVTYRQDFDLGPLSPLFCHAMGFSEAKPVKREQEGRMPSLAVSFSDWNVHDPEAQPGVRADFLMRGCHIVTPSQRGKTHYFWGAAFDIPNISTELCERTRASVTEAFDEDKALLEQLYAQVSMDPCGVDYPEIGRLGDTAGVRVRQVLQRKLAAEDRSLSG
;
A
#
# COMPACT_ATOMS: atom_id res chain seq x y z
N MET A 1 25.71 -32.90 3.36
CA MET A 1 25.69 -32.29 2.04
C MET A 1 24.24 -32.18 1.60
N ASN A 2 23.58 -31.09 1.97
CA ASN A 2 22.26 -30.80 1.48
C ASN A 2 22.42 -29.72 0.39
N MET A 3 22.28 -30.17 -0.85
CA MET A 3 22.15 -29.23 -1.98
C MET A 3 20.77 -28.56 -1.88
N SER A 4 20.75 -27.36 -1.31
CA SER A 4 19.63 -26.44 -1.47
C SER A 4 19.49 -26.14 -2.97
N THR A 5 18.46 -26.66 -3.56
CA THR A 5 18.10 -26.42 -4.96
C THR A 5 17.71 -24.96 -5.12
N ASN A 6 18.62 -24.20 -5.68
CA ASN A 6 18.45 -22.81 -6.11
C ASN A 6 17.49 -22.77 -7.33
N GLN A 7 16.22 -23.21 -7.13
CA GLN A 7 15.20 -23.23 -8.17
C GLN A 7 14.49 -21.87 -8.18
N GLY A 8 14.80 -21.08 -9.18
CA GLY A 8 14.04 -19.88 -9.53
C GLY A 8 14.83 -18.61 -9.83
N ARG A 9 16.13 -18.73 -10.16
CA ARG A 9 16.88 -17.58 -10.70
C ARG A 9 16.54 -17.40 -12.17
N THR A 10 15.76 -16.37 -12.49
CA THR A 10 15.41 -16.01 -13.87
C THR A 10 16.35 -14.92 -14.36
N THR A 11 17.51 -15.31 -14.89
CA THR A 11 18.38 -14.40 -15.64
C THR A 11 18.16 -14.62 -17.14
N GLY A 12 17.88 -13.56 -17.88
CA GLY A 12 17.72 -13.60 -19.34
C GLY A 12 16.45 -14.29 -19.85
N GLN A 13 15.49 -14.60 -18.98
CA GLN A 13 14.15 -15.06 -19.38
C GLN A 13 13.20 -13.88 -19.49
N SER A 14 12.31 -13.91 -20.48
CA SER A 14 11.21 -12.95 -20.56
C SER A 14 10.29 -13.08 -19.35
N LEU A 15 9.94 -11.97 -18.73
CA LEU A 15 8.98 -11.95 -17.65
C LEU A 15 7.55 -12.04 -18.21
N PRO A 16 6.60 -12.66 -17.50
CA PRO A 16 5.21 -12.68 -17.95
C PRO A 16 4.66 -11.26 -18.12
N ASN A 17 4.03 -10.96 -19.25
CA ASN A 17 3.55 -9.63 -19.64
C ASN A 17 2.37 -9.08 -18.81
N GLY A 18 2.11 -9.60 -17.61
CA GLY A 18 0.97 -9.20 -16.78
C GLY A 18 1.00 -7.80 -16.16
N MET A 19 2.05 -6.98 -16.44
CA MET A 19 2.20 -5.68 -15.79
C MET A 19 1.29 -4.56 -16.32
N LEU A 20 0.76 -4.70 -17.52
CA LEU A 20 -0.02 -3.65 -18.16
C LEU A 20 -1.53 -3.84 -18.04
N GLU A 21 -1.94 -5.02 -17.60
CA GLU A 21 -3.34 -5.28 -17.35
C GLU A 21 -3.68 -4.80 -15.93
N ASP A 22 -4.70 -3.94 -15.81
CA ASP A 22 -5.25 -3.50 -14.52
C ASP A 22 -6.02 -4.65 -13.85
N ASN A 23 -5.32 -5.79 -13.65
CA ASN A 23 -5.86 -6.96 -13.00
C ASN A 23 -5.55 -6.92 -11.50
N TYR A 24 -6.57 -7.11 -10.68
CA TYR A 24 -6.45 -7.13 -9.22
C TYR A 24 -7.50 -8.06 -8.63
N PRO A 25 -7.15 -8.86 -7.61
CA PRO A 25 -8.11 -9.68 -6.89
C PRO A 25 -9.06 -8.79 -6.08
N ARG A 26 -10.35 -9.12 -6.11
CA ARG A 26 -11.39 -8.40 -5.37
C ARG A 26 -11.64 -9.02 -3.99
N ASN A 27 -11.45 -10.35 -3.88
CA ASN A 27 -11.66 -11.10 -2.64
C ASN A 27 -10.42 -11.02 -1.74
N MET A 28 -10.01 -9.80 -1.42
CA MET A 28 -8.99 -9.48 -0.42
C MET A 28 -9.22 -8.07 0.13
N TRP A 29 -8.60 -7.78 1.25
CA TRP A 29 -8.63 -6.46 1.84
C TRP A 29 -7.66 -5.51 1.14
N TRP A 30 -8.17 -4.33 0.79
CA TRP A 30 -7.41 -3.20 0.26
C TRP A 30 -7.50 -2.02 1.21
N VAL A 31 -6.53 -1.10 1.18
CA VAL A 31 -6.63 0.13 1.97
C VAL A 31 -7.40 1.18 1.19
N ALA A 32 -8.49 1.68 1.77
CA ALA A 32 -9.32 2.71 1.16
C ALA A 32 -8.79 4.13 1.43
N ALA A 33 -8.32 4.38 2.66
CA ALA A 33 -7.87 5.70 3.11
C ALA A 33 -7.04 5.58 4.40
N ARG A 34 -6.36 6.64 4.78
CA ARG A 34 -5.94 6.80 6.17
C ARG A 34 -7.15 7.17 7.03
N GLY A 35 -7.12 6.76 8.29
CA GLY A 35 -8.21 7.02 9.23
C GLY A 35 -8.49 8.51 9.46
N ASP A 36 -7.44 9.35 9.38
CA ASP A 36 -7.54 10.81 9.54
C ASP A 36 -8.14 11.54 8.32
N GLU A 37 -8.21 10.88 7.16
CA GLU A 37 -8.85 11.42 5.95
C GLU A 37 -10.38 11.21 5.98
N VAL A 38 -10.86 10.21 6.73
CA VAL A 38 -12.28 9.85 6.78
C VAL A 38 -12.94 10.53 7.98
N GLY A 39 -13.78 11.51 7.72
CA GLY A 39 -14.54 12.27 8.72
C GLY A 39 -16.02 12.32 8.40
N GLU A 40 -16.76 13.23 9.03
CA GLU A 40 -18.18 13.47 8.70
C GLU A 40 -18.37 14.02 7.29
N LYS A 41 -17.38 14.77 6.76
CA LYS A 41 -17.41 15.23 5.37
C LYS A 41 -17.14 14.06 4.45
N PRO A 42 -18.04 13.79 3.46
CA PRO A 42 -17.83 12.71 2.50
C PRO A 42 -16.53 12.85 1.74
N LEU A 43 -15.73 11.77 1.68
CA LEU A 43 -14.50 11.63 0.93
C LEU A 43 -14.75 10.78 -0.31
N ALA A 44 -14.49 11.33 -1.51
CA ALA A 44 -14.53 10.56 -2.76
C ALA A 44 -13.23 9.78 -2.96
N ARG A 45 -13.33 8.50 -3.35
CA ARG A 45 -12.21 7.65 -3.76
C ARG A 45 -12.63 6.78 -4.93
N TRP A 46 -11.74 6.60 -5.89
CA TRP A 46 -11.86 5.52 -6.85
C TRP A 46 -11.05 4.33 -6.35
N LEU A 47 -11.69 3.22 -6.12
CA LEU A 47 -11.05 2.00 -5.62
C LEU A 47 -11.43 0.84 -6.54
N LEU A 48 -10.43 0.15 -7.10
CA LEU A 48 -10.64 -0.98 -8.00
C LEU A 48 -11.66 -0.64 -9.12
N GLU A 49 -11.46 0.54 -9.76
CA GLU A 49 -12.33 1.10 -10.82
C GLU A 49 -13.78 1.39 -10.39
N LYS A 50 -14.05 1.46 -9.09
CA LYS A 50 -15.36 1.84 -8.56
C LYS A 50 -15.27 3.18 -7.82
N PRO A 51 -16.21 4.11 -8.08
CA PRO A 51 -16.33 5.30 -7.26
C PRO A 51 -16.94 4.91 -5.90
N VAL A 52 -16.26 5.26 -4.83
CA VAL A 52 -16.65 4.97 -3.46
C VAL A 52 -16.66 6.27 -2.67
N VAL A 53 -17.70 6.49 -1.88
CA VAL A 53 -17.77 7.56 -0.89
C VAL A 53 -17.50 6.98 0.50
N LEU A 54 -16.58 7.61 1.21
CA LEU A 54 -16.21 7.26 2.59
C LEU A 54 -16.61 8.40 3.52
N TYR A 55 -17.18 8.07 4.67
CA TYR A 55 -17.50 9.05 5.72
C TYR A 55 -17.59 8.37 7.08
N ARG A 56 -17.74 9.15 8.17
CA ARG A 56 -17.98 8.61 9.51
C ARG A 56 -19.35 8.98 10.01
N LEU A 57 -19.97 8.07 10.75
CA LEU A 57 -21.13 8.30 11.56
C LEU A 57 -20.76 9.12 12.81
N LYS A 58 -21.75 9.64 13.54
CA LYS A 58 -21.55 10.41 14.78
C LYS A 58 -20.83 9.62 15.89
N ASP A 59 -20.95 8.29 15.89
CA ASP A 59 -20.24 7.40 16.81
C ASP A 59 -18.80 7.08 16.39
N GLY A 60 -18.35 7.62 15.25
CA GLY A 60 -17.03 7.40 14.71
C GLY A 60 -16.92 6.19 13.77
N THR A 61 -17.98 5.41 13.59
CA THR A 61 -17.98 4.22 12.70
C THR A 61 -17.77 4.66 11.25
N PRO A 62 -16.76 4.12 10.54
CA PRO A 62 -16.54 4.42 9.12
C PRO A 62 -17.56 3.69 8.24
N VAL A 63 -17.99 4.34 7.17
CA VAL A 63 -18.94 3.83 6.18
C VAL A 63 -18.37 4.01 4.79
N ALA A 64 -18.58 3.02 3.93
CA ALA A 64 -18.26 3.07 2.50
C ALA A 64 -19.47 2.66 1.66
N LEU A 65 -19.86 3.53 0.73
CA LEU A 65 -20.96 3.26 -0.22
C LEU A 65 -20.49 3.53 -1.65
N ASP A 66 -21.18 2.95 -2.64
CA ASP A 66 -21.02 3.39 -4.03
C ASP A 66 -21.26 4.90 -4.13
N ASP A 67 -20.31 5.63 -4.69
CA ASP A 67 -20.40 7.08 -4.88
C ASP A 67 -21.22 7.43 -6.13
N ARG A 68 -22.42 6.86 -6.21
CA ARG A 68 -23.32 7.07 -7.36
C ARG A 68 -24.78 6.92 -6.97
N CYS A 69 -25.50 8.04 -6.92
CA CYS A 69 -26.93 8.03 -6.66
C CYS A 69 -27.68 7.27 -7.77
N PRO A 70 -28.52 6.27 -7.46
CA PRO A 70 -29.24 5.46 -8.46
C PRO A 70 -30.17 6.26 -9.36
N HIS A 71 -30.62 7.43 -8.91
CA HIS A 71 -31.57 8.26 -9.65
C HIS A 71 -30.94 8.79 -10.96
N ARG A 72 -29.82 9.54 -10.89
CA ARG A 72 -29.15 10.14 -12.05
C ARG A 72 -27.63 10.18 -11.92
N TRP A 73 -27.08 9.25 -11.18
CA TRP A 73 -25.64 9.03 -11.03
C TRP A 73 -24.85 10.20 -10.46
N ALA A 74 -25.55 11.12 -9.76
CA ALA A 74 -24.86 12.18 -9.06
C ALA A 74 -23.89 11.59 -8.02
N PRO A 75 -22.66 12.11 -7.89
CA PRO A 75 -21.73 11.67 -6.87
C PRO A 75 -22.29 12.02 -5.49
N LEU A 76 -22.42 11.00 -4.64
CA LEU A 76 -22.92 11.18 -3.27
C LEU A 76 -21.90 11.91 -2.40
N SER A 77 -20.62 11.78 -2.72
CA SER A 77 -19.53 12.50 -2.08
C SER A 77 -19.61 14.03 -2.21
N ALA A 78 -20.30 14.53 -3.24
CA ALA A 78 -20.59 15.96 -3.38
C ALA A 78 -21.75 16.42 -2.48
N GLY A 79 -22.39 15.49 -1.77
CA GLY A 79 -23.46 15.74 -0.82
C GLY A 79 -22.96 16.04 0.59
N ARG A 80 -23.76 15.66 1.58
CA ARG A 80 -23.45 15.87 2.99
C ARG A 80 -24.00 14.73 3.85
N VAL A 81 -23.43 14.54 5.02
CA VAL A 81 -23.97 13.67 6.07
C VAL A 81 -24.74 14.51 7.08
N VAL A 82 -25.97 14.12 7.38
CA VAL A 82 -26.82 14.74 8.41
C VAL A 82 -27.53 13.62 9.14
N ASP A 83 -27.40 13.60 10.46
CA ASP A 83 -28.01 12.58 11.32
C ASP A 83 -27.71 11.15 10.85
N ASP A 84 -26.44 10.91 10.52
CA ASP A 84 -25.91 9.63 10.01
C ASP A 84 -26.46 9.19 8.64
N LEU A 85 -27.20 10.06 7.95
CA LEU A 85 -27.71 9.83 6.60
C LEU A 85 -26.88 10.60 5.58
N LEU A 86 -26.50 9.91 4.50
CA LEU A 86 -25.84 10.52 3.35
C LEU A 86 -26.89 11.10 2.39
N ILE A 87 -26.87 12.41 2.21
CA ILE A 87 -27.87 13.14 1.42
C ILE A 87 -27.30 13.47 0.04
N CYS A 88 -27.97 12.95 -1.00
CA CYS A 88 -27.63 13.25 -2.39
C CYS A 88 -27.76 14.76 -2.67
N PRO A 89 -26.72 15.40 -3.27
CA PRO A 89 -26.73 16.85 -3.47
C PRO A 89 -27.73 17.31 -4.54
N TYR A 90 -28.19 16.38 -5.40
CA TYR A 90 -29.02 16.75 -6.56
C TYR A 90 -30.50 16.91 -6.19
N HIS A 91 -31.11 15.90 -5.52
CA HIS A 91 -32.54 15.92 -5.20
C HIS A 91 -32.84 15.59 -3.72
N GLY A 92 -31.84 15.60 -2.87
CA GLY A 92 -32.03 15.38 -1.43
C GLY A 92 -32.45 13.97 -1.05
N ILE A 93 -32.20 12.96 -1.92
CA ILE A 93 -32.45 11.55 -1.58
C ILE A 93 -31.48 11.15 -0.47
N GLU A 94 -31.98 10.47 0.56
CA GLU A 94 -31.24 10.11 1.76
C GLU A 94 -30.94 8.61 1.81
N PHE A 95 -29.70 8.27 2.15
CA PHE A 95 -29.22 6.89 2.23
C PHE A 95 -28.66 6.61 3.62
N GLY A 96 -29.02 5.45 4.19
CA GLY A 96 -28.42 4.92 5.41
C GLY A 96 -27.03 4.33 5.16
N SER A 97 -26.33 4.00 6.24
CA SER A 97 -24.99 3.38 6.20
C SER A 97 -24.96 2.00 5.52
N ASP A 98 -26.10 1.32 5.42
CA ASP A 98 -26.29 0.07 4.70
C ASP A 98 -26.57 0.27 3.19
N GLY A 99 -26.60 1.53 2.73
CA GLY A 99 -26.87 1.92 1.35
C GLY A 99 -28.34 1.92 0.95
N ARG A 100 -29.27 1.63 1.85
CA ARG A 100 -30.71 1.72 1.58
C ARG A 100 -31.17 3.16 1.56
N CYS A 101 -32.04 3.49 0.61
CA CYS A 101 -32.72 4.78 0.64
C CYS A 101 -33.72 4.82 1.81
N THR A 102 -33.63 5.86 2.60
CA THR A 102 -34.55 6.09 3.75
C THR A 102 -35.61 7.13 3.45
N ARG A 103 -35.35 8.03 2.48
CA ARG A 103 -36.28 9.09 2.10
C ARG A 103 -36.05 9.57 0.66
N ILE A 104 -37.15 9.80 -0.04
CA ILE A 104 -37.20 10.52 -1.32
C ILE A 104 -38.09 11.76 -1.12
N PRO A 105 -37.57 12.99 -1.20
CA PRO A 105 -38.36 14.19 -0.82
C PRO A 105 -39.67 14.41 -1.60
N THR A 106 -39.80 13.86 -2.79
CA THR A 106 -40.91 14.11 -3.72
C THR A 106 -41.94 12.97 -3.76
N GLN A 107 -41.78 11.90 -2.98
CA GLN A 107 -42.69 10.75 -2.97
C GLN A 107 -42.59 9.95 -1.67
N ASP A 108 -43.68 9.32 -1.29
CA ASP A 108 -43.77 8.49 -0.07
C ASP A 108 -43.28 7.05 -0.30
N THR A 109 -43.41 6.54 -1.54
CA THR A 109 -43.02 5.17 -1.86
C THR A 109 -41.57 5.11 -2.31
N ILE A 110 -40.76 4.26 -1.66
CA ILE A 110 -39.36 4.03 -1.99
C ILE A 110 -39.27 2.69 -2.73
N PRO A 111 -38.84 2.67 -4.00
CA PRO A 111 -38.58 1.42 -4.73
C PRO A 111 -37.43 0.64 -4.13
N ASP A 112 -37.47 -0.69 -4.10
CA ASP A 112 -36.37 -1.56 -3.62
C ASP A 112 -35.05 -1.34 -4.39
N SER A 113 -35.13 -0.93 -5.66
CA SER A 113 -33.98 -0.59 -6.50
C SER A 113 -33.31 0.72 -6.11
N MET A 114 -33.94 1.56 -5.27
CA MET A 114 -33.35 2.80 -4.78
C MET A 114 -32.39 2.52 -3.63
N ARG A 115 -31.26 1.91 -3.98
CA ARG A 115 -30.19 1.52 -3.05
C ARG A 115 -28.83 1.63 -3.70
N VAL A 116 -27.81 1.87 -2.93
CA VAL A 116 -26.40 1.82 -3.31
C VAL A 116 -25.71 0.63 -2.62
N ARG A 117 -24.66 0.12 -3.22
CA ARG A 117 -23.86 -0.93 -2.57
C ARG A 117 -23.13 -0.33 -1.36
N SER A 118 -23.16 -1.05 -0.25
CA SER A 118 -22.26 -0.81 0.90
C SER A 118 -21.10 -1.80 0.86
N TYR A 119 -19.95 -1.36 1.37
CA TYR A 119 -18.73 -2.16 1.42
C TYR A 119 -18.30 -2.41 2.86
N PRO A 120 -17.95 -3.65 3.23
CA PRO A 120 -17.38 -3.95 4.52
C PRO A 120 -16.08 -3.17 4.76
N LEU A 121 -15.95 -2.57 5.94
CA LEU A 121 -14.76 -1.87 6.39
C LEU A 121 -14.21 -2.46 7.67
N VAL A 122 -12.89 -2.37 7.83
CA VAL A 122 -12.17 -2.65 9.09
C VAL A 122 -11.12 -1.57 9.28
N GLU A 123 -10.91 -1.13 10.53
CA GLU A 123 -9.78 -0.28 10.87
C GLU A 123 -8.65 -1.11 11.48
N SER A 124 -7.44 -0.88 11.01
CA SER A 124 -6.22 -1.44 11.59
C SER A 124 -5.15 -0.35 11.65
N GLY A 125 -4.77 0.04 12.87
CA GLY A 125 -3.89 1.17 13.10
C GLY A 125 -4.42 2.45 12.47
N ALA A 126 -3.60 3.14 11.69
CA ALA A 126 -3.96 4.41 11.06
C ALA A 126 -4.73 4.26 9.73
N PHE A 127 -5.18 3.06 9.35
CA PHE A 127 -5.76 2.81 8.04
C PHE A 127 -7.17 2.21 8.10
N VAL A 128 -8.00 2.65 7.13
CA VAL A 128 -9.32 2.10 6.85
C VAL A 128 -9.19 1.12 5.69
N TRP A 129 -9.55 -0.13 5.93
CA TRP A 129 -9.51 -1.23 4.97
C TRP A 129 -10.90 -1.48 4.41
N ILE A 130 -10.97 -1.81 3.14
CA ILE A 130 -12.21 -2.07 2.40
C ILE A 130 -12.18 -3.45 1.74
N TRP A 131 -13.31 -4.12 1.78
CA TRP A 131 -13.55 -5.34 1.02
C TRP A 131 -14.41 -5.05 -0.20
N MET A 132 -13.84 -5.24 -1.40
CA MET A 132 -14.51 -4.91 -2.66
C MET A 132 -15.09 -6.14 -3.38
N GLY A 133 -14.76 -7.34 -2.90
CA GLY A 133 -15.20 -8.62 -3.45
C GLY A 133 -16.59 -9.09 -2.96
N ASP A 134 -16.77 -10.40 -2.94
CA ASP A 134 -17.95 -11.05 -2.38
C ASP A 134 -17.86 -11.09 -0.84
N PRO A 135 -18.79 -10.47 -0.09
CA PRO A 135 -18.74 -10.45 1.36
C PRO A 135 -18.80 -11.85 2.00
N GLU A 136 -19.41 -12.84 1.34
CA GLU A 136 -19.49 -14.21 1.85
C GLU A 136 -18.13 -14.92 1.87
N LYS A 137 -17.14 -14.39 1.12
CA LYS A 137 -15.76 -14.91 1.11
C LYS A 137 -14.90 -14.40 2.27
N ILE A 138 -15.32 -13.34 2.97
CA ILE A 138 -14.52 -12.73 4.06
C ILE A 138 -14.07 -13.76 5.11
N PRO A 139 -14.93 -14.69 5.60
CA PRO A 139 -14.50 -15.63 6.65
C PRO A 139 -13.45 -16.65 6.20
N ALA A 140 -13.30 -16.85 4.89
CA ALA A 140 -12.33 -17.79 4.32
C ALA A 140 -11.04 -17.13 3.82
N CYS A 141 -10.94 -15.80 3.94
CA CYS A 141 -9.79 -15.03 3.47
C CYS A 141 -8.95 -14.51 4.66
N ASP A 142 -7.70 -14.19 4.38
CA ASP A 142 -6.83 -13.58 5.38
C ASP A 142 -7.43 -12.25 5.88
N PRO A 143 -7.32 -11.97 7.19
CA PRO A 143 -7.73 -10.67 7.74
C PRO A 143 -6.88 -9.53 7.16
N PRO A 144 -7.27 -8.27 7.37
CA PRO A 144 -6.40 -7.14 7.08
C PRO A 144 -5.04 -7.30 7.73
N VAL A 145 -3.99 -6.85 7.04
CA VAL A 145 -2.64 -6.86 7.62
C VAL A 145 -2.63 -6.01 8.88
N ASP A 146 -2.01 -6.53 9.95
CA ASP A 146 -1.91 -5.81 11.21
C ASP A 146 -1.02 -4.57 11.07
N MET A 147 -1.64 -3.41 11.27
CA MET A 147 -1.00 -2.09 11.25
C MET A 147 -1.08 -1.40 12.62
N SER A 148 -1.33 -2.15 13.69
CA SER A 148 -1.55 -1.62 15.05
C SER A 148 -0.39 -0.75 15.54
N TYR A 149 0.84 -1.05 15.14
CA TYR A 149 2.02 -0.26 15.47
C TYR A 149 1.90 1.21 15.04
N THR A 150 1.09 1.52 14.01
CA THR A 150 0.89 2.90 13.54
C THR A 150 0.04 3.74 14.48
N ALA A 151 -0.61 3.12 15.47
CA ALA A 151 -1.37 3.77 16.53
C ALA A 151 -0.78 3.48 17.93
N ASP A 152 0.33 2.75 18.03
CA ASP A 152 1.02 2.43 19.28
C ASP A 152 1.84 3.64 19.76
N PRO A 153 1.64 4.14 21.00
CA PRO A 153 2.38 5.27 21.54
C PRO A 153 3.90 4.99 21.73
N ASN A 154 4.32 3.74 21.68
CA ASN A 154 5.74 3.36 21.72
C ASN A 154 6.45 3.55 20.38
N TRP A 155 5.72 3.84 19.33
CA TRP A 155 6.24 4.12 18.00
C TRP A 155 6.06 5.59 17.62
N SER A 156 7.02 6.10 16.90
CA SER A 156 6.86 7.37 16.18
C SER A 156 6.66 7.09 14.69
N VAL A 157 5.55 7.58 14.13
CA VAL A 157 5.13 7.23 12.77
C VAL A 157 4.90 8.47 11.93
N VAL A 158 5.49 8.50 10.75
CA VAL A 158 5.29 9.51 9.72
C VAL A 158 4.58 8.86 8.54
N LEU A 159 3.40 9.32 8.19
CA LEU A 159 2.60 8.80 7.09
C LEU A 159 2.51 9.80 5.93
N GLY A 160 2.43 9.29 4.72
CA GLY A 160 2.20 10.08 3.53
C GLY A 160 1.31 9.36 2.52
N TYR A 161 0.98 10.08 1.44
CA TYR A 161 0.08 9.59 0.41
C TYR A 161 0.40 10.23 -0.95
N TYR A 162 0.29 9.42 -2.00
CA TYR A 162 0.31 9.82 -3.39
C TYR A 162 -0.83 9.17 -4.18
N GLU A 163 -1.35 9.87 -5.17
CA GLU A 163 -1.95 9.24 -6.35
C GLU A 163 -0.88 9.22 -7.44
N VAL A 164 -0.54 8.02 -7.91
CA VAL A 164 0.52 7.81 -8.91
C VAL A 164 -0.13 7.33 -10.22
N ALA A 165 0.26 7.95 -11.34
CA ALA A 165 -0.29 7.64 -12.66
C ALA A 165 0.39 6.41 -13.29
N VAL A 166 0.33 5.27 -12.59
CA VAL A 166 0.87 3.97 -13.01
C VAL A 166 -0.02 2.82 -12.57
N ASN A 167 0.17 1.65 -13.18
CA ASN A 167 -0.37 0.39 -12.68
C ASN A 167 0.26 0.05 -11.32
N TRP A 168 -0.54 -0.44 -10.40
CA TRP A 168 -0.15 -0.74 -9.03
C TRP A 168 0.96 -1.80 -8.90
N VAL A 169 1.07 -2.73 -9.87
CA VAL A 169 2.13 -3.76 -9.89
C VAL A 169 3.49 -3.12 -10.04
N LEU A 170 3.62 -2.06 -10.87
CA LEU A 170 4.91 -1.35 -11.04
C LEU A 170 5.42 -0.75 -9.74
N ILE A 171 4.54 -0.12 -8.95
CA ILE A 171 4.94 0.40 -7.63
C ILE A 171 5.33 -0.77 -6.72
N ARG A 172 4.57 -1.86 -6.77
CA ARG A 172 4.85 -3.04 -5.94
C ARG A 172 6.22 -3.64 -6.25
N GLU A 173 6.58 -3.74 -7.52
CA GLU A 173 7.88 -4.26 -7.95
C GLU A 173 9.03 -3.30 -7.62
N ASN A 174 8.82 -2.00 -7.80
CA ASN A 174 9.80 -0.97 -7.44
C ASN A 174 10.19 -1.06 -5.94
N VAL A 175 9.21 -1.09 -5.04
CA VAL A 175 9.49 -1.12 -3.59
C VAL A 175 10.06 -2.46 -3.09
N LEU A 176 10.06 -3.51 -3.91
CA LEU A 176 10.65 -4.81 -3.59
C LEU A 176 12.00 -5.03 -4.30
N ASP A 177 12.39 -4.16 -5.22
CA ASP A 177 13.72 -4.15 -5.84
C ASP A 177 14.62 -3.10 -5.19
N LEU A 178 15.44 -3.52 -4.24
CA LEU A 178 16.35 -2.60 -3.55
C LEU A 178 17.53 -2.17 -4.41
N THR A 179 17.79 -2.83 -5.54
CA THR A 179 18.99 -2.57 -6.36
C THR A 179 18.94 -1.25 -7.10
N HIS A 180 17.75 -0.62 -7.24
CA HIS A 180 17.62 0.72 -7.83
C HIS A 180 18.09 1.83 -6.90
N ILE A 181 18.12 1.60 -5.57
CA ILE A 181 18.43 2.61 -4.55
C ILE A 181 19.80 3.24 -4.78
N ALA A 182 20.81 2.45 -5.10
CA ALA A 182 22.16 2.94 -5.36
C ALA A 182 22.27 3.87 -6.57
N TYR A 183 21.32 3.81 -7.50
CA TYR A 183 21.32 4.57 -8.74
C TYR A 183 20.30 5.70 -8.72
N LEU A 184 19.03 5.39 -8.51
CA LEU A 184 17.93 6.36 -8.55
C LEU A 184 18.01 7.31 -7.34
N HIS A 185 18.26 6.77 -6.14
CA HIS A 185 18.32 7.51 -4.89
C HIS A 185 19.76 7.86 -4.44
N SER A 186 20.70 7.85 -5.36
CA SER A 186 22.14 8.10 -5.07
C SER A 186 22.40 9.44 -4.40
N LYS A 187 21.55 10.45 -4.64
CA LYS A 187 21.62 11.78 -4.02
C LYS A 187 20.89 11.85 -2.68
N THR A 188 19.78 11.12 -2.55
CA THR A 188 18.86 11.18 -1.41
C THR A 188 19.33 10.29 -0.27
N PHE A 189 19.66 9.03 -0.53
CA PHE A 189 20.12 8.11 0.51
C PHE A 189 21.63 8.06 0.69
N LYS A 190 22.41 8.42 -0.33
CA LYS A 190 23.90 8.51 -0.28
C LYS A 190 24.57 7.25 0.27
N GLN A 191 24.08 6.08 -0.11
CA GLN A 191 24.59 4.78 0.30
C GLN A 191 24.89 3.94 -0.93
N ASP A 192 26.14 3.48 -1.07
CA ASP A 192 26.62 2.74 -2.24
C ASP A 192 26.55 1.20 -2.03
N ASP A 193 26.21 0.74 -0.83
CA ASP A 193 26.24 -0.69 -0.44
C ASP A 193 24.98 -1.48 -0.83
N TRP A 194 24.02 -0.85 -1.51
CA TRP A 194 22.78 -1.48 -1.99
C TRP A 194 22.91 -2.35 -3.26
N ALA A 195 24.10 -2.41 -3.84
CA ALA A 195 24.28 -3.10 -5.12
C ALA A 195 24.25 -4.64 -5.01
N SER A 196 24.22 -5.20 -3.80
CA SER A 196 24.09 -6.65 -3.60
C SER A 196 22.65 -7.11 -3.80
N VAL A 197 22.49 -8.35 -4.29
CA VAL A 197 21.17 -8.93 -4.55
C VAL A 197 20.65 -9.57 -3.27
N PRO A 198 19.44 -9.18 -2.77
CA PRO A 198 18.86 -9.79 -1.60
C PRO A 198 18.56 -11.27 -1.76
N GLU A 199 18.61 -12.04 -0.68
CA GLU A 199 18.03 -13.38 -0.65
C GLU A 199 16.51 -13.27 -0.62
N VAL A 200 15.84 -13.99 -1.54
CA VAL A 200 14.37 -13.98 -1.64
C VAL A 200 13.81 -15.34 -1.29
N SER A 201 12.83 -15.37 -0.40
CA SER A 201 12.07 -16.55 -0.02
C SER A 201 10.57 -16.31 -0.15
N MET A 202 9.78 -17.40 -0.12
CA MET A 202 8.33 -17.33 -0.17
C MET A 202 7.73 -18.41 0.72
N ASP A 203 6.77 -18.01 1.56
CA ASP A 203 5.93 -18.91 2.37
C ASP A 203 4.46 -18.62 2.07
N GLY A 204 3.77 -19.58 1.46
CA GLY A 204 2.42 -19.35 0.94
C GLY A 204 2.38 -18.20 -0.06
N ASP A 205 1.64 -17.13 0.26
CA ASP A 205 1.55 -15.90 -0.52
C ASP A 205 2.43 -14.76 0.03
N THR A 206 3.16 -15.00 1.11
CA THR A 206 4.11 -14.03 1.68
C THR A 206 5.45 -14.12 0.97
N VAL A 207 5.90 -13.01 0.39
CA VAL A 207 7.23 -12.87 -0.20
C VAL A 207 8.12 -12.13 0.79
N THR A 208 9.30 -12.68 1.06
CA THR A 208 10.31 -12.07 1.95
C THR A 208 11.63 -11.93 1.21
N TYR A 209 12.28 -10.78 1.39
CA TYR A 209 13.67 -10.61 0.98
C TYR A 209 14.52 -10.18 2.17
N ARG A 210 15.79 -10.56 2.18
CA ARG A 210 16.74 -10.24 3.26
C ARG A 210 18.09 -9.87 2.68
N GLN A 211 18.69 -8.86 3.30
CA GLN A 211 20.04 -8.40 2.99
C GLN A 211 20.77 -7.99 4.27
N ASP A 212 21.92 -8.56 4.51
CA ASP A 212 22.84 -8.18 5.57
C ASP A 212 23.86 -7.18 5.03
N PHE A 213 24.22 -6.20 5.84
CA PHE A 213 25.22 -5.19 5.50
C PHE A 213 26.42 -5.29 6.44
N ASP A 214 27.59 -5.00 5.93
CA ASP A 214 28.78 -4.85 6.74
C ASP A 214 28.61 -3.74 7.79
N LEU A 215 29.46 -3.78 8.83
CA LEU A 215 29.52 -2.74 9.82
C LEU A 215 29.81 -1.39 9.16
N GLY A 216 28.92 -0.42 9.31
CA GLY A 216 29.05 0.86 8.65
C GLY A 216 28.09 1.92 9.20
N PRO A 217 28.19 3.16 8.74
CA PRO A 217 27.31 4.25 9.19
C PRO A 217 25.89 4.07 8.65
N LEU A 218 24.93 4.62 9.38
CA LEU A 218 23.55 4.84 8.90
C LEU A 218 23.44 6.16 8.13
N SER A 219 22.34 6.31 7.39
CA SER A 219 22.00 7.62 6.85
C SER A 219 21.82 8.65 8.00
N PRO A 220 22.14 9.94 7.77
CA PRO A 220 22.03 10.97 8.79
C PRO A 220 20.65 11.03 9.47
N LEU A 221 19.58 10.81 8.71
CA LEU A 221 18.22 10.81 9.23
C LEU A 221 18.02 9.76 10.33
N PHE A 222 18.51 8.55 10.10
CA PHE A 222 18.38 7.43 11.02
C PHE A 222 19.28 7.59 12.25
N CYS A 223 20.49 8.10 12.04
CA CYS A 223 21.38 8.46 13.16
C CYS A 223 20.69 9.43 14.13
N HIS A 224 20.05 10.48 13.60
CA HIS A 224 19.36 11.47 14.43
C HIS A 224 18.17 10.85 15.19
N ALA A 225 17.38 9.95 14.56
CA ALA A 225 16.28 9.28 15.22
C ALA A 225 16.72 8.41 16.40
N MET A 226 17.90 7.79 16.29
CA MET A 226 18.47 6.92 17.32
C MET A 226 19.39 7.65 18.31
N GLY A 227 19.62 8.94 18.11
CA GLY A 227 20.57 9.71 18.92
C GLY A 227 22.04 9.36 18.67
N PHE A 228 22.35 8.80 17.48
CA PHE A 228 23.71 8.45 17.09
C PHE A 228 24.42 9.60 16.38
N SER A 229 25.76 9.61 16.44
CA SER A 229 26.57 10.43 15.53
C SER A 229 26.53 9.85 14.12
N GLU A 230 26.59 10.70 13.09
CA GLU A 230 26.54 10.27 11.69
C GLU A 230 27.71 9.33 11.27
N ALA A 231 28.82 9.35 12.00
CA ALA A 231 29.98 8.50 11.74
C ALA A 231 29.96 7.19 12.53
N LYS A 232 28.96 6.95 13.38
CA LYS A 232 28.92 5.75 14.22
C LYS A 232 28.68 4.49 13.38
N PRO A 233 29.58 3.50 13.41
CA PRO A 233 29.34 2.23 12.72
C PRO A 233 28.36 1.38 13.51
N VAL A 234 27.40 0.79 12.81
CA VAL A 234 26.39 -0.12 13.36
C VAL A 234 26.24 -1.35 12.48
N LYS A 235 25.76 -2.46 13.04
CA LYS A 235 25.31 -3.60 12.25
C LYS A 235 23.92 -3.30 11.73
N ARG A 236 23.69 -3.63 10.46
CA ARG A 236 22.41 -3.41 9.77
C ARG A 236 21.96 -4.69 9.09
N GLU A 237 20.70 -4.98 9.23
CA GLU A 237 20.01 -6.01 8.47
C GLU A 237 18.74 -5.40 7.91
N GLN A 238 18.48 -5.63 6.66
CA GLN A 238 17.20 -5.28 6.08
C GLN A 238 16.40 -6.54 5.75
N GLU A 239 15.18 -6.57 6.24
CA GLU A 239 14.18 -7.55 5.89
C GLU A 239 12.97 -6.85 5.27
N GLY A 240 12.64 -7.22 4.02
CA GLY A 240 11.39 -6.82 3.41
C GLY A 240 10.41 -7.96 3.41
N ARG A 241 9.15 -7.67 3.69
CA ARG A 241 8.09 -8.66 3.72
C ARG A 241 6.82 -8.13 3.07
N MET A 242 6.27 -8.87 2.13
CA MET A 242 4.96 -8.62 1.52
C MET A 242 3.96 -9.68 1.99
N PRO A 243 3.22 -9.43 3.09
CA PRO A 243 2.21 -10.36 3.60
C PRO A 243 0.94 -10.36 2.75
N SER A 244 0.70 -9.34 1.95
CA SER A 244 -0.42 -9.28 1.01
C SER A 244 -0.04 -8.43 -0.20
N LEU A 245 -0.77 -8.58 -1.31
CA LEU A 245 -0.57 -7.74 -2.51
C LEU A 245 -0.79 -6.24 -2.22
N ALA A 246 -1.56 -5.90 -1.21
CA ALA A 246 -1.82 -4.52 -0.82
C ALA A 246 -0.67 -3.89 -0.02
N VAL A 247 0.11 -4.68 0.74
CA VAL A 247 1.07 -4.15 1.73
C VAL A 247 2.41 -4.84 1.62
N SER A 248 3.49 -4.06 1.69
CA SER A 248 4.83 -4.56 2.02
C SER A 248 5.46 -3.71 3.11
N PHE A 249 6.31 -4.35 3.89
CA PHE A 249 7.15 -3.73 4.90
C PHE A 249 8.61 -3.78 4.44
N SER A 250 9.38 -2.80 4.89
CA SER A 250 10.83 -2.73 4.74
C SER A 250 11.38 -2.42 6.12
N ASP A 251 11.82 -3.46 6.82
CA ASP A 251 12.29 -3.39 8.20
C ASP A 251 13.82 -3.28 8.23
N TRP A 252 14.32 -2.31 8.96
CA TRP A 252 15.72 -2.11 9.24
C TRP A 252 16.00 -2.46 10.69
N ASN A 253 16.66 -3.57 10.90
CA ASN A 253 17.19 -3.96 12.20
C ASN A 253 18.60 -3.36 12.34
N VAL A 254 18.76 -2.49 13.33
CA VAL A 254 20.02 -1.78 13.60
C VAL A 254 20.50 -2.20 14.97
N HIS A 255 21.74 -2.69 15.04
CA HIS A 255 22.39 -3.07 16.29
C HIS A 255 23.64 -2.22 16.52
N ASP A 256 23.70 -1.56 17.67
CA ASP A 256 24.89 -0.85 18.16
C ASP A 256 25.83 -1.82 18.92
N PRO A 257 26.95 -2.26 18.29
CA PRO A 257 27.86 -3.21 18.94
C PRO A 257 28.67 -2.59 20.10
N GLU A 258 28.66 -1.25 20.22
CA GLU A 258 29.38 -0.51 21.24
C GLU A 258 28.46 0.03 22.35
N ALA A 259 27.20 -0.40 22.38
CA ALA A 259 26.26 0.02 23.42
C ALA A 259 26.75 -0.39 24.82
N GLN A 260 26.73 0.57 25.74
CA GLN A 260 27.12 0.31 27.13
C GLN A 260 26.06 -0.59 27.81
N PRO A 261 26.44 -1.40 28.81
CA PRO A 261 25.49 -2.21 29.58
C PRO A 261 24.33 -1.36 30.12
N GLY A 262 23.10 -1.78 29.85
CA GLY A 262 21.88 -1.07 30.23
C GLY A 262 21.42 0.05 29.30
N VAL A 263 22.19 0.33 28.25
CA VAL A 263 21.77 1.23 27.16
C VAL A 263 21.16 0.39 26.02
N ARG A 264 20.11 0.89 25.42
CA ARG A 264 19.46 0.22 24.26
C ARG A 264 20.45 0.05 23.10
N ALA A 265 20.59 -1.18 22.63
CA ALA A 265 21.47 -1.52 21.51
C ALA A 265 20.72 -1.80 20.21
N ASP A 266 19.47 -2.27 20.31
CA ASP A 266 18.69 -2.73 19.16
C ASP A 266 17.57 -1.75 18.85
N PHE A 267 17.44 -1.40 17.57
CA PHE A 267 16.43 -0.47 17.07
C PHE A 267 15.78 -1.07 15.81
N LEU A 268 14.50 -0.83 15.66
CA LEU A 268 13.76 -1.18 14.46
C LEU A 268 13.20 0.07 13.80
N MET A 269 13.48 0.18 12.52
CA MET A 269 12.80 1.15 11.66
C MET A 269 12.01 0.38 10.62
N ARG A 270 10.76 0.77 10.44
CA ARG A 270 9.84 0.14 9.51
C ARG A 270 9.38 1.10 8.44
N GLY A 271 9.72 0.81 7.19
CA GLY A 271 9.00 1.34 6.05
C GLY A 271 7.73 0.54 5.80
N CYS A 272 6.62 1.19 5.52
CA CYS A 272 5.47 0.49 4.97
C CYS A 272 5.06 1.10 3.63
N HIS A 273 4.72 0.23 2.70
CA HIS A 273 4.34 0.58 1.33
C HIS A 273 3.00 -0.09 1.03
N ILE A 274 1.97 0.72 0.88
CA ILE A 274 0.60 0.26 0.70
C ILE A 274 0.14 0.75 -0.68
N VAL A 275 -0.31 -0.17 -1.52
CA VAL A 275 -0.84 0.15 -2.84
C VAL A 275 -2.29 -0.30 -2.94
N THR A 276 -3.13 0.53 -3.53
CA THR A 276 -4.51 0.19 -3.87
C THR A 276 -4.82 0.66 -5.28
N PRO A 277 -5.21 -0.23 -6.20
CA PRO A 277 -5.64 0.18 -7.54
C PRO A 277 -6.75 1.22 -7.47
N SER A 278 -6.62 2.30 -8.23
CA SER A 278 -7.63 3.37 -8.31
C SER A 278 -8.48 3.19 -9.58
N GLN A 279 -8.25 4.04 -10.56
CA GLN A 279 -8.74 3.93 -11.93
C GLN A 279 -7.67 3.25 -12.79
N ARG A 280 -8.04 2.89 -14.02
CA ARG A 280 -7.09 2.32 -14.97
C ARG A 280 -5.83 3.18 -15.08
N GLY A 281 -4.67 2.56 -14.86
CA GLY A 281 -3.38 3.25 -14.89
C GLY A 281 -3.18 4.27 -13.77
N LYS A 282 -3.90 4.15 -12.67
CA LYS A 282 -3.72 4.98 -11.47
C LYS A 282 -3.75 4.14 -10.21
N THR A 283 -2.93 4.52 -9.26
CA THR A 283 -2.77 3.81 -7.99
C THR A 283 -2.74 4.79 -6.81
N HIS A 284 -3.48 4.48 -5.76
CA HIS A 284 -3.27 5.08 -4.45
C HIS A 284 -2.06 4.43 -3.82
N TYR A 285 -1.08 5.24 -3.44
CA TYR A 285 0.11 4.81 -2.74
C TYR A 285 0.19 5.51 -1.39
N PHE A 286 -0.02 4.74 -0.33
CA PHE A 286 0.19 5.20 1.04
C PHE A 286 1.53 4.67 1.52
N TRP A 287 2.27 5.49 2.23
CA TRP A 287 3.56 5.11 2.78
C TRP A 287 3.70 5.53 4.24
N GLY A 288 4.55 4.85 4.96
CA GLY A 288 4.89 5.18 6.33
C GLY A 288 6.36 4.92 6.62
N ALA A 289 6.95 5.79 7.41
CA ALA A 289 8.24 5.59 8.07
C ALA A 289 8.00 5.58 9.59
N ALA A 290 8.28 4.47 10.22
CA ALA A 290 8.03 4.26 11.63
C ALA A 290 9.32 3.89 12.37
N PHE A 291 9.46 4.41 13.58
CA PHE A 291 10.59 4.15 14.47
C PHE A 291 10.02 3.54 15.75
N ASP A 292 10.60 2.48 16.24
CA ASP A 292 10.27 1.89 17.55
C ASP A 292 10.82 2.71 18.73
N ILE A 293 10.78 4.02 18.55
CA ILE A 293 11.22 5.08 19.48
C ILE A 293 10.03 5.99 19.70
N PRO A 294 9.53 6.12 20.95
CA PRO A 294 8.44 7.02 21.24
C PRO A 294 8.86 8.49 21.16
N ASN A 295 7.93 9.35 20.77
CA ASN A 295 8.04 10.80 20.89
C ASN A 295 9.28 11.43 20.24
N ILE A 296 9.66 11.01 19.03
CA ILE A 296 10.65 11.75 18.26
C ILE A 296 10.18 13.20 18.04
N SER A 297 11.11 14.13 17.92
CA SER A 297 10.78 15.55 17.80
C SER A 297 9.96 15.84 16.53
N THR A 298 9.14 16.90 16.58
CA THR A 298 8.39 17.38 15.39
C THR A 298 9.34 17.72 14.24
N GLU A 299 10.49 18.34 14.54
CA GLU A 299 11.52 18.63 13.54
C GLU A 299 12.01 17.35 12.85
N LEU A 300 12.25 16.27 13.61
CA LEU A 300 12.67 14.99 13.04
C LEU A 300 11.56 14.35 12.20
N CYS A 301 10.29 14.44 12.62
CA CYS A 301 9.14 14.01 11.81
C CYS A 301 9.08 14.76 10.47
N GLU A 302 9.28 16.08 10.48
CA GLU A 302 9.26 16.92 9.27
C GLU A 302 10.44 16.58 8.35
N ARG A 303 11.63 16.42 8.89
CA ARG A 303 12.82 15.99 8.12
C ARG A 303 12.63 14.59 7.53
N THR A 304 12.08 13.65 8.30
CA THR A 304 11.75 12.30 7.81
C THR A 304 10.76 12.39 6.65
N ARG A 305 9.70 13.16 6.82
CA ARG A 305 8.71 13.38 5.75
C ARG A 305 9.35 13.96 4.50
N ALA A 306 10.16 14.99 4.63
CA ALA A 306 10.83 15.64 3.51
C ALA A 306 11.77 14.67 2.76
N SER A 307 12.61 13.94 3.47
CA SER A 307 13.57 13.00 2.87
C SER A 307 12.88 11.83 2.17
N VAL A 308 11.85 11.25 2.80
CA VAL A 308 11.08 10.15 2.21
C VAL A 308 10.27 10.63 1.00
N THR A 309 9.69 11.84 1.08
CA THR A 309 8.97 12.45 -0.04
C THR A 309 9.90 12.68 -1.23
N GLU A 310 11.11 13.21 -1.02
CA GLU A 310 12.10 13.42 -2.07
C GLU A 310 12.44 12.11 -2.81
N ALA A 311 12.70 11.03 -2.07
CA ALA A 311 12.98 9.72 -2.66
C ALA A 311 11.78 9.19 -3.47
N PHE A 312 10.57 9.29 -2.93
CA PHE A 312 9.38 8.79 -3.65
C PHE A 312 8.95 9.68 -4.82
N ASP A 313 9.31 10.96 -4.83
CA ASP A 313 9.15 11.82 -5.99
C ASP A 313 10.08 11.38 -7.15
N GLU A 314 11.32 10.92 -6.84
CA GLU A 314 12.22 10.32 -7.81
C GLU A 314 11.63 9.03 -8.41
N ASP A 315 11.12 8.10 -7.56
CA ASP A 315 10.44 6.89 -7.99
C ASP A 315 9.21 7.21 -8.85
N LYS A 316 8.34 8.08 -8.35
CA LYS A 316 7.11 8.49 -9.05
C LYS A 316 7.42 9.03 -10.43
N ALA A 317 8.38 9.94 -10.53
CA ALA A 317 8.74 10.57 -11.80
C ALA A 317 9.23 9.54 -12.83
N LEU A 318 10.04 8.56 -12.41
CA LEU A 318 10.55 7.51 -13.30
C LEU A 318 9.46 6.51 -13.68
N LEU A 319 8.68 6.04 -12.71
CA LEU A 319 7.61 5.05 -12.95
C LEU A 319 6.51 5.60 -13.86
N GLU A 320 6.10 6.87 -13.69
CA GLU A 320 5.11 7.51 -14.56
C GLU A 320 5.62 7.66 -15.99
N GLN A 321 6.89 8.00 -16.20
CA GLN A 321 7.50 8.04 -17.54
C GLN A 321 7.56 6.65 -18.17
N LEU A 322 8.00 5.63 -17.40
CA LEU A 322 8.05 4.25 -17.85
C LEU A 322 6.65 3.76 -18.27
N TYR A 323 5.66 3.96 -17.41
CA TYR A 323 4.29 3.51 -17.68
C TYR A 323 3.67 4.25 -18.88
N ALA A 324 3.90 5.55 -19.00
CA ALA A 324 3.44 6.32 -20.16
C ALA A 324 4.07 5.81 -21.46
N GLN A 325 5.38 5.53 -21.48
CA GLN A 325 6.08 5.00 -22.64
C GLN A 325 5.52 3.64 -23.08
N VAL A 326 5.39 2.71 -22.13
CA VAL A 326 4.87 1.36 -22.41
C VAL A 326 3.40 1.41 -22.84
N SER A 327 2.58 2.26 -22.22
CA SER A 327 1.15 2.40 -22.55
C SER A 327 0.91 3.03 -23.93
N MET A 328 1.84 3.83 -24.43
CA MET A 328 1.75 4.46 -25.76
C MET A 328 2.38 3.62 -26.87
N ASP A 329 3.16 2.61 -26.54
CA ASP A 329 3.78 1.73 -27.52
C ASP A 329 2.80 0.62 -27.93
N PRO A 330 2.34 0.56 -29.19
CA PRO A 330 1.45 -0.50 -29.67
C PRO A 330 2.04 -1.93 -29.51
N CYS A 331 3.36 -2.03 -29.46
CA CYS A 331 4.09 -3.27 -29.22
C CYS A 331 4.42 -3.51 -27.75
N GLY A 332 4.05 -2.60 -26.85
CA GLY A 332 4.46 -2.62 -25.45
C GLY A 332 4.11 -3.91 -24.71
N VAL A 333 2.95 -4.51 -25.03
CA VAL A 333 2.56 -5.82 -24.50
C VAL A 333 3.36 -7.00 -25.08
N ASP A 334 3.99 -6.80 -26.22
CA ASP A 334 4.79 -7.83 -26.93
C ASP A 334 6.28 -7.70 -26.67
N TYR A 335 6.72 -6.60 -26.04
CA TYR A 335 8.12 -6.42 -25.63
C TYR A 335 8.41 -7.25 -24.38
N PRO A 336 9.20 -8.32 -24.48
CA PRO A 336 9.54 -9.11 -23.31
C PRO A 336 10.48 -8.28 -22.41
N GLU A 337 10.10 -8.10 -21.16
CA GLU A 337 11.04 -7.63 -20.15
C GLU A 337 12.12 -8.69 -19.94
N ILE A 338 13.37 -8.24 -19.82
CA ILE A 338 14.50 -9.12 -19.53
C ILE A 338 14.80 -9.04 -18.04
N GLY A 339 14.49 -10.11 -17.32
CA GLY A 339 14.68 -10.17 -15.87
C GLY A 339 16.14 -10.22 -15.45
N ARG A 340 16.44 -9.56 -14.34
CA ARG A 340 17.70 -9.61 -13.61
C ARG A 340 17.55 -10.37 -12.30
N LEU A 341 18.65 -10.66 -11.61
CA LEU A 341 18.59 -11.29 -10.28
C LEU A 341 17.83 -10.44 -9.26
N GLY A 342 17.95 -9.10 -9.34
CA GLY A 342 17.22 -8.15 -8.48
C GLY A 342 15.71 -8.24 -8.61
N ASP A 343 15.19 -8.68 -9.77
CA ASP A 343 13.74 -8.76 -10.01
C ASP A 343 13.07 -9.99 -9.35
N THR A 344 13.84 -10.83 -8.65
CA THR A 344 13.32 -12.10 -8.10
C THR A 344 12.09 -11.89 -7.20
N ALA A 345 12.07 -10.87 -6.35
CA ALA A 345 10.92 -10.57 -5.49
C ALA A 345 9.71 -10.16 -6.32
N GLY A 346 9.86 -9.27 -7.31
CA GLY A 346 8.81 -8.86 -8.23
C GLY A 346 8.19 -10.03 -8.99
N VAL A 347 9.02 -10.97 -9.50
CA VAL A 347 8.54 -12.20 -10.15
C VAL A 347 7.67 -13.04 -9.19
N ARG A 348 8.05 -13.15 -7.92
CA ARG A 348 7.24 -13.86 -6.92
C ARG A 348 5.89 -13.16 -6.68
N VAL A 349 5.87 -11.82 -6.65
CA VAL A 349 4.62 -11.04 -6.56
C VAL A 349 3.68 -11.35 -7.73
N ARG A 350 4.19 -11.38 -8.96
CA ARG A 350 3.39 -11.74 -10.15
C ARG A 350 2.80 -13.14 -10.02
N GLN A 351 3.55 -14.09 -9.47
CA GLN A 351 3.06 -15.45 -9.22
C GLN A 351 1.93 -15.47 -8.18
N VAL A 352 2.04 -14.68 -7.09
CA VAL A 352 0.97 -14.53 -6.10
C VAL A 352 -0.28 -13.93 -6.75
N LEU A 353 -0.13 -12.86 -7.52
CA LEU A 353 -1.23 -12.22 -8.24
C LEU A 353 -1.96 -13.21 -9.15
N GLN A 354 -1.22 -13.93 -9.98
CA GLN A 354 -1.80 -14.93 -10.90
C GLN A 354 -2.58 -16.01 -10.15
N ARG A 355 -2.06 -16.52 -9.02
CA ARG A 355 -2.77 -17.51 -8.20
C ARG A 355 -4.07 -16.96 -7.63
N LYS A 356 -4.07 -15.73 -7.11
CA LYS A 356 -5.28 -15.10 -6.54
C LYS A 356 -6.32 -14.83 -7.61
N LEU A 357 -5.94 -14.31 -8.77
CA LEU A 357 -6.86 -14.12 -9.91
C LEU A 357 -7.47 -15.45 -10.38
N ALA A 358 -6.65 -16.48 -10.58
CA ALA A 358 -7.12 -17.81 -10.97
C ALA A 358 -8.04 -18.47 -9.93
N ALA A 359 -7.90 -18.13 -8.65
CA ALA A 359 -8.80 -18.59 -7.60
C ALA A 359 -10.17 -17.90 -7.67
N GLU A 360 -10.20 -16.61 -8.04
CA GLU A 360 -11.44 -15.85 -8.22
C GLU A 360 -12.21 -16.33 -9.46
N ASP A 361 -11.55 -16.53 -10.60
CA ASP A 361 -12.18 -17.00 -11.84
C ASP A 361 -12.87 -18.36 -11.66
N ARG A 362 -12.24 -19.27 -10.93
CA ARG A 362 -12.83 -20.57 -10.61
C ARG A 362 -14.08 -20.45 -9.74
N SER A 363 -14.18 -19.44 -8.90
CA SER A 363 -15.35 -19.21 -8.04
C SER A 363 -16.54 -18.61 -8.80
N LEU A 364 -16.32 -18.02 -9.99
CA LEU A 364 -17.36 -17.45 -10.85
C LEU A 364 -17.93 -18.47 -11.84
N SER A 365 -17.21 -19.59 -12.06
CA SER A 365 -17.58 -20.65 -13.01
C SER A 365 -18.21 -21.89 -12.36
N GLY A 366 -18.36 -21.95 -11.07
CA GLY A 366 -19.01 -23.01 -10.28
C GLY A 366 -20.27 -22.51 -9.59
#